data_d163875874421ff8fc5068303a3be89d
#
_entry.id   d163875874421ff8fc5068303a3be89d
#
_cell.length_a   1.000
_cell.length_b   1.000
_cell.length_c   1.000
_cell.angle_alpha   90.00
_cell.angle_beta   90.00
_cell.angle_gamma   90.00
#
_symmetry.space_group_name_H-M   'P 1'
#
loop_
_entity.id
_entity.type
_entity.pdbx_description
1 polymer ?
#
loop_
_entity_poly.entity_id
_entity_poly.type
_entity_poly.pdbx_seq_one_letter_code
_entity_poly.pdbx_strand_id
1 'polypeptide(L)'
;MGIDLESVSEATSGAIGSLLSTTILYPLDTCKTKYQAEARAHGQQKYRKLTDVLWEAISTRQVLSLYQGIGTKNLQSFISQFVYFYGYSYFKRLYMEKSGLKKIGTKANLIIAAAAGACTAVITQPLDTASSRMQTSAFGKSKGLWETLTEGSWSDAFDGLGISLLLTSNPAIQYTVFDQLKQKLLMRNKNGAEKTAVTLSAFSAFVLGALSKSIATFLTYPAIRCKVVIQAADTDDDETKKAQRKSKKTIFAVICAIWEREGIFGFFKGLHAQILKTVLSSALLLMIKEKIAATTWVLILAIRRYLFLTRGRLKST
;
A
#
# COMPACT_ATOMS: atom_id res chain seq x y z
N MET A 1 17.61 -25.22 -14.65
CA MET A 1 16.93 -24.34 -13.70
C MET A 1 15.44 -24.58 -13.89
N GLY A 2 14.83 -25.47 -13.12
CA GLY A 2 13.39 -25.76 -13.24
C GLY A 2 12.60 -24.60 -12.64
N ILE A 3 11.63 -24.09 -13.38
CA ILE A 3 10.66 -23.11 -12.84
C ILE A 3 9.84 -23.87 -11.80
N ASP A 4 9.92 -23.44 -10.55
CA ASP A 4 9.10 -24.00 -9.48
C ASP A 4 7.66 -23.57 -9.70
N LEU A 5 6.84 -24.50 -10.19
CA LEU A 5 5.43 -24.27 -10.53
C LEU A 5 4.59 -23.87 -9.31
N GLU A 6 4.98 -24.30 -8.13
CA GLU A 6 4.31 -23.93 -6.88
C GLU A 6 4.54 -22.45 -6.56
N SER A 7 5.79 -22.00 -6.64
CA SER A 7 6.14 -20.59 -6.47
C SER A 7 5.46 -19.69 -7.50
N VAL A 8 5.34 -20.12 -8.76
CA VAL A 8 4.63 -19.38 -9.82
C VAL A 8 3.12 -19.30 -9.52
N SER A 9 2.51 -20.43 -9.11
CA SER A 9 1.10 -20.47 -8.72
C SER A 9 0.83 -19.54 -7.53
N GLU A 10 1.71 -19.57 -6.53
CA GLU A 10 1.58 -18.75 -5.33
C GLU A 10 1.74 -17.26 -5.63
N ALA A 11 2.72 -16.89 -6.45
CA ALA A 11 2.93 -15.52 -6.89
C ALA A 11 1.76 -14.98 -7.73
N THR A 12 1.26 -15.79 -8.67
CA THR A 12 0.13 -15.42 -9.54
C THR A 12 -1.16 -15.24 -8.75
N SER A 13 -1.48 -16.19 -7.85
CA SER A 13 -2.67 -16.07 -7.00
C SER A 13 -2.60 -14.86 -6.06
N GLY A 14 -1.42 -14.57 -5.52
CA GLY A 14 -1.18 -13.38 -4.70
C GLY A 14 -1.36 -12.07 -5.48
N ALA A 15 -0.85 -12.00 -6.71
CA ALA A 15 -0.98 -10.82 -7.57
C ALA A 15 -2.44 -10.57 -7.97
N ILE A 16 -3.16 -11.59 -8.42
CA ILE A 16 -4.58 -11.49 -8.78
C ILE A 16 -5.42 -11.11 -7.54
N GLY A 17 -5.15 -11.77 -6.40
CA GLY A 17 -5.83 -11.46 -5.14
C GLY A 17 -5.63 -10.01 -4.69
N SER A 18 -4.43 -9.48 -4.85
CA SER A 18 -4.11 -8.09 -4.54
C SER A 18 -4.86 -7.11 -5.45
N LEU A 19 -4.89 -7.34 -6.77
CA LEU A 19 -5.61 -6.51 -7.72
C LEU A 19 -7.12 -6.51 -7.44
N LEU A 20 -7.71 -7.67 -7.23
CA LEU A 20 -9.14 -7.78 -6.90
C LEU A 20 -9.48 -7.10 -5.59
N SER A 21 -8.67 -7.33 -4.53
CA SER A 21 -8.86 -6.68 -3.24
C SER A 21 -8.76 -5.15 -3.35
N THR A 22 -7.80 -4.64 -4.11
CA THR A 22 -7.63 -3.21 -4.35
C THR A 22 -8.83 -2.64 -5.10
N THR A 23 -9.30 -3.32 -6.15
CA THR A 23 -10.45 -2.87 -6.96
C THR A 23 -11.75 -2.83 -6.14
N ILE A 24 -12.01 -3.87 -5.35
CA ILE A 24 -13.21 -3.94 -4.50
C ILE A 24 -13.21 -2.84 -3.43
N LEU A 25 -12.04 -2.60 -2.82
CA LEU A 25 -11.91 -1.62 -1.72
C LEU A 25 -11.56 -0.21 -2.21
N TYR A 26 -11.43 0.00 -3.52
CA TYR A 26 -11.03 1.30 -4.07
C TYR A 26 -11.98 2.44 -3.69
N PRO A 27 -13.32 2.29 -3.70
CA PRO A 27 -14.24 3.33 -3.24
C PRO A 27 -13.96 3.76 -1.79
N LEU A 28 -13.67 2.81 -0.90
CA LEU A 28 -13.31 3.10 0.48
C LEU A 28 -11.97 3.85 0.55
N ASP A 29 -11.01 3.50 -0.31
CA ASP A 29 -9.72 4.19 -0.39
C ASP A 29 -9.88 5.63 -0.86
N THR A 30 -10.69 5.88 -1.88
CA THR A 30 -10.99 7.22 -2.40
C THR A 30 -11.70 8.06 -1.33
N CYS A 31 -12.73 7.53 -0.68
CA CYS A 31 -13.43 8.23 0.41
C CYS A 31 -12.47 8.58 1.55
N LYS A 32 -11.62 7.63 1.96
CA LYS A 32 -10.60 7.84 2.99
C LYS A 32 -9.62 8.94 2.58
N THR A 33 -9.08 8.87 1.36
CA THR A 33 -8.06 9.83 0.87
C THR A 33 -8.64 11.24 0.78
N LYS A 34 -9.86 11.41 0.26
CA LYS A 34 -10.57 12.71 0.26
C LYS A 34 -10.79 13.23 1.69
N TYR A 35 -11.26 12.38 2.60
CA TYR A 35 -11.49 12.76 3.99
C TYR A 35 -10.18 13.14 4.72
N GLN A 36 -9.08 12.43 4.43
CA GLN A 36 -7.76 12.73 4.98
C GLN A 36 -7.14 14.00 4.37
N ALA A 37 -7.34 14.24 3.08
CA ALA A 37 -6.79 15.41 2.39
C ALA A 37 -7.39 16.71 2.89
N GLU A 38 -8.63 16.67 3.36
CA GLU A 38 -9.32 17.87 3.81
C GLU A 38 -8.71 18.40 5.10
N ALA A 39 -7.98 19.51 4.98
CA ALA A 39 -7.55 20.33 6.10
C ALA A 39 -8.61 21.42 6.36
N ARG A 40 -8.98 21.63 7.61
CA ARG A 40 -9.95 22.67 7.98
C ARG A 40 -9.47 24.04 7.51
N ALA A 41 -10.10 24.58 6.47
CA ALA A 41 -9.91 25.97 6.04
C ALA A 41 -11.02 26.82 6.61
N HIS A 42 -10.69 27.81 7.45
CA HIS A 42 -11.57 28.89 7.93
C HIS A 42 -13.07 28.54 8.08
N GLY A 43 -13.39 27.63 9.04
CA GLY A 43 -14.78 27.47 9.50
C GLY A 43 -15.70 26.57 8.66
N GLN A 44 -15.36 26.23 7.42
CA GLN A 44 -16.18 25.34 6.58
C GLN A 44 -15.45 24.01 6.33
N GLN A 45 -15.82 23.00 7.10
CA GLN A 45 -15.40 21.63 6.87
C GLN A 45 -16.42 20.96 5.94
N LYS A 46 -16.02 20.63 4.71
CA LYS A 46 -16.88 19.94 3.74
C LYS A 46 -17.27 18.55 4.20
N TYR A 47 -16.29 17.77 4.72
CA TYR A 47 -16.51 16.40 5.19
C TYR A 47 -16.24 16.30 6.70
N ARG A 48 -17.28 16.08 7.49
CA ARG A 48 -17.18 15.83 8.94
C ARG A 48 -16.92 14.37 9.24
N LYS A 49 -17.47 13.48 8.40
CA LYS A 49 -17.36 12.03 8.52
C LYS A 49 -16.97 11.43 7.18
N LEU A 50 -16.43 10.20 7.22
CA LEU A 50 -16.13 9.42 6.01
C LEU A 50 -17.38 9.19 5.15
N THR A 51 -18.54 9.03 5.81
CA THR A 51 -19.84 8.83 5.17
C THR A 51 -20.28 10.02 4.34
N ASP A 52 -19.83 11.23 4.66
CA ASP A 52 -20.22 12.44 3.94
C ASP A 52 -19.67 12.45 2.51
N VAL A 53 -18.45 11.90 2.32
CA VAL A 53 -17.84 11.72 1.00
C VAL A 53 -18.65 10.73 0.16
N LEU A 54 -19.06 9.61 0.78
CA LEU A 54 -19.89 8.61 0.09
C LEU A 54 -21.27 9.18 -0.24
N TRP A 55 -21.87 9.92 0.69
CA TRP A 55 -23.16 10.57 0.48
C TRP A 55 -23.10 11.60 -0.66
N GLU A 56 -22.05 12.39 -0.75
CA GLU A 56 -21.85 13.32 -1.87
C GLU A 56 -21.80 12.57 -3.20
N ALA A 57 -21.03 11.47 -3.29
CA ALA A 57 -20.95 10.68 -4.51
C ALA A 57 -22.31 10.10 -4.94
N ILE A 58 -23.15 9.69 -3.98
CA ILE A 58 -24.49 9.17 -4.24
C ILE A 58 -25.46 10.30 -4.61
N SER A 59 -25.48 11.40 -3.85
CA SER A 59 -26.40 12.54 -4.07
C SER A 59 -26.14 13.25 -5.39
N THR A 60 -24.87 13.32 -5.82
CA THR A 60 -24.49 13.89 -7.11
C THR A 60 -24.61 12.89 -8.28
N ARG A 61 -25.03 11.65 -8.02
CA ARG A 61 -25.10 10.53 -8.99
C ARG A 61 -23.74 10.21 -9.64
N GLN A 62 -22.65 10.48 -8.96
CA GLN A 62 -21.28 10.29 -9.46
C GLN A 62 -20.55 9.14 -8.75
N VAL A 63 -21.24 8.03 -8.49
CA VAL A 63 -20.68 6.86 -7.80
C VAL A 63 -19.45 6.29 -8.53
N LEU A 64 -19.42 6.34 -9.87
CA LEU A 64 -18.27 5.90 -10.67
C LEU A 64 -17.03 6.78 -10.45
N SER A 65 -17.21 8.02 -10.02
CA SER A 65 -16.08 8.89 -9.67
C SER A 65 -15.34 8.47 -8.40
N LEU A 66 -15.89 7.52 -7.62
CA LEU A 66 -15.15 6.85 -6.55
C LEU A 66 -14.02 5.96 -7.07
N TYR A 67 -14.05 5.58 -8.36
CA TYR A 67 -13.00 4.82 -9.03
C TYR A 67 -12.01 5.71 -9.81
N GLN A 68 -12.10 7.03 -9.68
CA GLN A 68 -11.17 7.94 -10.35
C GLN A 68 -9.73 7.67 -9.91
N GLY A 69 -8.81 7.54 -10.88
CA GLY A 69 -7.41 7.25 -10.63
C GLY A 69 -7.05 5.78 -10.35
N ILE A 70 -8.01 4.84 -10.45
CA ILE A 70 -7.72 3.41 -10.21
C ILE A 70 -6.64 2.86 -11.16
N GLY A 71 -6.66 3.26 -12.45
CA GLY A 71 -5.65 2.87 -13.42
C GLY A 71 -4.25 3.32 -13.03
N THR A 72 -4.12 4.59 -12.62
CA THR A 72 -2.87 5.17 -12.12
C THR A 72 -2.40 4.46 -10.85
N LYS A 73 -3.32 4.15 -9.93
CA LYS A 73 -3.00 3.44 -8.68
C LYS A 73 -2.53 2.02 -8.94
N ASN A 74 -3.16 1.31 -9.86
CA ASN A 74 -2.75 -0.05 -10.24
C ASN A 74 -1.40 -0.04 -10.95
N LEU A 75 -1.15 0.91 -11.85
CA LEU A 75 0.14 1.11 -12.51
C LEU A 75 1.24 1.43 -11.49
N GLN A 76 0.99 2.35 -10.58
CA GLN A 76 1.90 2.70 -9.48
C GLN A 76 2.21 1.48 -8.61
N SER A 77 1.20 0.68 -8.26
CA SER A 77 1.39 -0.54 -7.48
C SER A 77 2.23 -1.58 -8.20
N PHE A 78 1.99 -1.77 -9.50
CA PHE A 78 2.74 -2.70 -10.34
C PHE A 78 4.23 -2.30 -10.42
N ILE A 79 4.51 -1.04 -10.76
CA ILE A 79 5.89 -0.53 -10.87
C ILE A 79 6.58 -0.59 -9.50
N SER A 80 5.86 -0.24 -8.42
CA SER A 80 6.37 -0.30 -7.06
C SER A 80 6.81 -1.70 -6.66
N GLN A 81 5.99 -2.71 -6.94
CA GLN A 81 6.32 -4.11 -6.66
C GLN A 81 7.54 -4.56 -7.46
N PHE A 82 7.55 -4.26 -8.76
CA PHE A 82 8.67 -4.64 -9.64
C PHE A 82 9.99 -4.04 -9.15
N VAL A 83 10.01 -2.73 -8.93
CA VAL A 83 11.22 -2.00 -8.47
C VAL A 83 11.67 -2.50 -7.11
N TYR A 84 10.73 -2.73 -6.19
CA TYR A 84 11.05 -3.24 -4.85
C TYR A 84 11.71 -4.61 -4.89
N PHE A 85 11.12 -5.58 -5.59
CA PHE A 85 11.65 -6.94 -5.65
C PHE A 85 12.97 -7.00 -6.41
N TYR A 86 13.09 -6.25 -7.52
CA TYR A 86 14.34 -6.16 -8.26
C TYR A 86 15.45 -5.55 -7.41
N GLY A 87 15.18 -4.39 -6.79
CA GLY A 87 16.12 -3.70 -5.93
C GLY A 87 16.53 -4.54 -4.72
N TYR A 88 15.56 -5.18 -4.08
CA TYR A 88 15.82 -6.08 -2.95
C TYR A 88 16.73 -7.26 -3.36
N SER A 89 16.44 -7.91 -4.48
CA SER A 89 17.25 -9.02 -4.99
C SER A 89 18.66 -8.57 -5.37
N TYR A 90 18.79 -7.38 -5.98
CA TYR A 90 20.06 -6.78 -6.35
C TYR A 90 20.92 -6.45 -5.12
N PHE A 91 20.37 -5.73 -4.14
CA PHE A 91 21.10 -5.37 -2.92
C PHE A 91 21.44 -6.60 -2.08
N LYS A 92 20.54 -7.59 -2.05
CA LYS A 92 20.79 -8.87 -1.39
C LYS A 92 22.00 -9.59 -1.98
N ARG A 93 22.07 -9.69 -3.32
CA ARG A 93 23.18 -10.30 -4.02
C ARG A 93 24.49 -9.55 -3.77
N LEU A 94 24.46 -8.22 -3.90
CA LEU A 94 25.61 -7.34 -3.64
C LEU A 94 26.17 -7.52 -2.21
N TYR A 95 25.26 -7.60 -1.23
CA TYR A 95 25.65 -7.82 0.15
C TYR A 95 26.29 -9.20 0.36
N MET A 96 25.73 -10.25 -0.22
CA MET A 96 26.26 -11.62 -0.12
C MET A 96 27.63 -11.74 -0.79
N GLU A 97 27.82 -11.14 -1.97
CA GLU A 97 29.09 -11.12 -2.69
C GLU A 97 30.18 -10.39 -1.87
N LYS A 98 29.85 -9.25 -1.26
CA LYS A 98 30.83 -8.48 -0.48
C LYS A 98 31.11 -9.05 0.91
N SER A 99 30.14 -9.69 1.57
CA SER A 99 30.29 -10.20 2.93
C SER A 99 30.78 -11.66 2.97
N GLY A 100 30.76 -12.38 1.84
CA GLY A 100 31.12 -13.81 1.78
C GLY A 100 30.18 -14.73 2.56
N LEU A 101 29.08 -14.19 3.09
CA LEU A 101 28.13 -14.94 3.93
C LEU A 101 27.12 -15.69 3.07
N LYS A 102 26.86 -16.97 3.37
CA LYS A 102 25.82 -17.78 2.70
C LYS A 102 24.40 -17.47 3.17
N LYS A 103 24.23 -16.79 4.32
CA LYS A 103 22.91 -16.42 4.88
C LYS A 103 22.97 -14.99 5.40
N ILE A 104 21.88 -14.28 5.21
CA ILE A 104 21.73 -12.89 5.66
C ILE A 104 21.07 -12.89 7.03
N GLY A 105 21.66 -12.16 7.99
CA GLY A 105 21.06 -11.93 9.29
C GLY A 105 19.84 -10.98 9.22
N THR A 106 18.93 -11.07 10.18
CA THR A 106 17.69 -10.29 10.22
C THR A 106 17.93 -8.77 10.11
N LYS A 107 18.95 -8.25 10.80
CA LYS A 107 19.30 -6.82 10.77
C LYS A 107 19.72 -6.36 9.37
N ALA A 108 20.63 -7.11 8.72
CA ALA A 108 21.08 -6.81 7.37
C ALA A 108 19.92 -6.91 6.36
N ASN A 109 19.04 -7.89 6.52
CA ASN A 109 17.85 -8.04 5.70
C ASN A 109 16.89 -6.84 5.79
N LEU A 110 16.69 -6.29 6.99
CA LEU A 110 15.88 -5.08 7.20
C LEU A 110 16.51 -3.84 6.53
N ILE A 111 17.84 -3.70 6.61
CA ILE A 111 18.55 -2.59 5.95
C ILE A 111 18.42 -2.70 4.42
N ILE A 112 18.60 -3.90 3.86
CA ILE A 112 18.43 -4.16 2.43
C ILE A 112 17.00 -3.86 1.99
N ALA A 113 16.01 -4.30 2.76
CA ALA A 113 14.61 -4.02 2.48
C ALA A 113 14.28 -2.52 2.55
N ALA A 114 14.86 -1.80 3.52
CA ALA A 114 14.70 -0.35 3.64
C ALA A 114 15.34 0.39 2.45
N ALA A 115 16.54 0.00 2.02
CA ALA A 115 17.20 0.56 0.85
C ALA A 115 16.39 0.32 -0.45
N ALA A 116 15.90 -0.91 -0.65
CA ALA A 116 15.01 -1.23 -1.77
C ALA A 116 13.71 -0.42 -1.72
N GLY A 117 13.13 -0.26 -0.53
CA GLY A 117 11.94 0.57 -0.30
C GLY A 117 12.19 2.05 -0.61
N ALA A 118 13.35 2.59 -0.22
CA ALA A 118 13.72 3.97 -0.52
C ALA A 118 13.89 4.20 -2.04
N CYS A 119 14.59 3.32 -2.75
CA CYS A 119 14.68 3.37 -4.21
C CYS A 119 13.30 3.31 -4.86
N THR A 120 12.43 2.42 -4.38
CA THR A 120 11.06 2.30 -4.87
C THR A 120 10.30 3.60 -4.66
N ALA A 121 10.37 4.19 -3.46
CA ALA A 121 9.69 5.44 -3.15
C ALA A 121 10.12 6.58 -4.10
N VAL A 122 11.42 6.72 -4.38
CA VAL A 122 11.93 7.74 -5.30
C VAL A 122 11.38 7.54 -6.72
N ILE A 123 11.43 6.30 -7.23
CA ILE A 123 11.02 6.01 -8.62
C ILE A 123 9.49 6.14 -8.78
N THR A 124 8.72 5.73 -7.78
CA THR A 124 7.26 5.70 -7.89
C THR A 124 6.57 6.95 -7.35
N GLN A 125 7.31 7.89 -6.75
CA GLN A 125 6.75 9.11 -6.17
C GLN A 125 5.88 9.92 -7.13
N PRO A 126 6.28 10.17 -8.40
CA PRO A 126 5.45 10.92 -9.34
C PRO A 126 4.08 10.27 -9.57
N LEU A 127 4.06 8.94 -9.72
CA LEU A 127 2.81 8.20 -9.89
C LEU A 127 1.95 8.18 -8.62
N ASP A 128 2.59 8.13 -7.46
CA ASP A 128 1.89 8.16 -6.18
C ASP A 128 1.25 9.54 -5.94
N THR A 129 1.97 10.62 -6.24
CA THR A 129 1.46 11.98 -6.18
C THR A 129 0.31 12.20 -7.17
N ALA A 130 0.46 11.76 -8.43
CA ALA A 130 -0.60 11.85 -9.42
C ALA A 130 -1.85 11.05 -8.98
N SER A 131 -1.67 9.82 -8.50
CA SER A 131 -2.78 9.00 -8.00
C SER A 131 -3.50 9.67 -6.82
N SER A 132 -2.75 10.27 -5.89
CA SER A 132 -3.32 10.99 -4.74
C SER A 132 -4.11 12.21 -5.18
N ARG A 133 -3.58 13.01 -6.12
CA ARG A 133 -4.27 14.17 -6.70
C ARG A 133 -5.55 13.78 -7.43
N MET A 134 -5.51 12.72 -8.24
CA MET A 134 -6.69 12.20 -8.91
C MET A 134 -7.76 11.73 -7.93
N GLN A 135 -7.38 11.06 -6.82
CA GLN A 135 -8.32 10.64 -5.79
C GLN A 135 -8.93 11.80 -5.01
N THR A 136 -8.18 12.88 -4.80
CA THR A 136 -8.62 14.04 -4.01
C THR A 136 -9.34 15.10 -4.83
N SER A 137 -9.22 15.09 -6.16
CA SER A 137 -9.94 16.02 -7.05
C SER A 137 -11.45 15.91 -6.89
N ALA A 138 -12.18 16.99 -7.20
CA ALA A 138 -13.65 17.00 -7.14
C ALA A 138 -14.25 15.88 -7.97
N PHE A 139 -15.42 15.39 -7.57
CA PHE A 139 -16.10 14.33 -8.31
C PHE A 139 -16.39 14.76 -9.74
N GLY A 140 -16.09 13.90 -10.71
CA GLY A 140 -16.26 14.16 -12.13
C GLY A 140 -15.24 15.12 -12.76
N LYS A 141 -14.33 15.71 -11.99
CA LYS A 141 -13.28 16.62 -12.48
C LYS A 141 -11.86 16.02 -12.44
N SER A 142 -11.76 14.69 -12.33
CA SER A 142 -10.46 14.03 -12.33
C SER A 142 -9.81 14.14 -13.71
N LYS A 143 -8.60 14.67 -13.75
CA LYS A 143 -7.76 14.78 -14.94
C LYS A 143 -7.10 13.42 -15.25
N GLY A 144 -6.65 13.24 -16.50
CA GLY A 144 -5.88 12.06 -16.88
C GLY A 144 -4.50 12.01 -16.20
N LEU A 145 -3.88 10.83 -16.16
CA LEU A 145 -2.55 10.67 -15.56
C LEU A 145 -1.53 11.64 -16.16
N TRP A 146 -1.47 11.71 -17.49
CA TRP A 146 -0.50 12.55 -18.19
C TRP A 146 -0.73 14.03 -17.91
N GLU A 147 -1.96 14.46 -17.96
CA GLU A 147 -2.35 15.83 -17.64
C GLU A 147 -2.00 16.19 -16.19
N THR A 148 -2.27 15.30 -15.23
CA THR A 148 -1.93 15.50 -13.82
C THR A 148 -0.42 15.58 -13.57
N LEU A 149 0.40 14.84 -14.33
CA LEU A 149 1.85 14.86 -14.24
C LEU A 149 2.47 16.10 -14.89
N THR A 150 1.86 16.61 -15.96
CA THR A 150 2.34 17.79 -16.69
C THR A 150 1.81 19.10 -16.11
N GLU A 151 0.78 19.03 -15.27
CA GLU A 151 0.22 20.19 -14.59
C GLU A 151 1.09 20.59 -13.40
N GLY A 152 1.95 21.55 -13.59
CA GLY A 152 2.85 22.08 -12.56
C GLY A 152 4.32 21.84 -12.88
N SER A 153 5.16 22.04 -11.87
CA SER A 153 6.61 21.80 -11.98
C SER A 153 6.96 20.34 -11.75
N TRP A 154 8.05 19.84 -12.37
CA TRP A 154 8.66 18.55 -12.03
C TRP A 154 8.86 18.37 -10.52
N SER A 155 9.18 19.46 -9.81
CA SER A 155 9.31 19.45 -8.34
C SER A 155 8.04 19.01 -7.64
N ASP A 156 6.88 19.40 -8.16
CA ASP A 156 5.57 19.10 -7.57
C ASP A 156 5.20 17.62 -7.69
N ALA A 157 5.77 16.90 -8.67
CA ALA A 157 5.60 15.46 -8.81
C ALA A 157 6.27 14.67 -7.66
N PHE A 158 7.27 15.27 -7.00
CA PHE A 158 7.96 14.69 -5.85
C PHE A 158 7.46 15.19 -4.50
N ASP A 159 6.30 15.82 -4.46
CA ASP A 159 5.66 16.27 -3.22
C ASP A 159 5.48 15.12 -2.24
N GLY A 160 5.93 15.33 -1.01
CA GLY A 160 5.85 14.31 0.05
C GLY A 160 6.91 13.20 -0.01
N LEU A 161 7.92 13.29 -0.90
CA LEU A 161 8.98 12.28 -1.00
C LEU A 161 9.69 12.05 0.34
N GLY A 162 10.04 13.11 1.07
CA GLY A 162 10.70 12.98 2.38
C GLY A 162 9.88 12.15 3.36
N ILE A 163 8.56 12.34 3.37
CA ILE A 163 7.65 11.53 4.19
C ILE A 163 7.54 10.11 3.65
N SER A 164 7.52 9.93 2.32
CA SER A 164 7.52 8.59 1.71
C SER A 164 8.74 7.79 2.12
N LEU A 165 9.93 8.40 2.15
CA LEU A 165 11.15 7.78 2.62
C LEU A 165 11.06 7.41 4.12
N LEU A 166 10.53 8.29 4.95
CA LEU A 166 10.29 7.98 6.35
C LEU A 166 9.33 6.79 6.51
N LEU A 167 8.30 6.70 5.69
CA LEU A 167 7.32 5.61 5.71
C LEU A 167 7.89 4.26 5.23
N THR A 168 9.06 4.21 4.61
CA THR A 168 9.75 2.94 4.31
C THR A 168 10.13 2.17 5.57
N SER A 169 10.13 2.80 6.74
CA SER A 169 10.32 2.13 8.04
C SER A 169 9.08 1.34 8.52
N ASN A 170 7.89 1.61 7.96
CA ASN A 170 6.65 0.98 8.40
C ASN A 170 6.69 -0.57 8.36
N PRO A 171 7.18 -1.23 7.28
CA PRO A 171 7.35 -2.69 7.28
C PRO A 171 8.30 -3.21 8.35
N ALA A 172 9.35 -2.46 8.71
CA ALA A 172 10.28 -2.86 9.78
C ALA A 172 9.60 -2.82 11.14
N ILE A 173 8.81 -1.78 11.42
CA ILE A 173 8.00 -1.67 12.64
C ILE A 173 6.99 -2.83 12.70
N GLN A 174 6.28 -3.07 11.60
CA GLN A 174 5.31 -4.16 11.51
C GLN A 174 5.94 -5.52 11.79
N TYR A 175 7.10 -5.81 11.17
CA TYR A 175 7.82 -7.06 11.37
C TYR A 175 8.26 -7.23 12.83
N THR A 176 8.82 -6.19 13.43
CA THR A 176 9.28 -6.20 14.84
C THR A 176 8.11 -6.49 15.80
N VAL A 177 6.99 -5.80 15.61
CA VAL A 177 5.77 -6.02 16.42
C VAL A 177 5.22 -7.43 16.21
N PHE A 178 5.19 -7.91 14.97
CA PHE A 178 4.74 -9.26 14.65
C PHE A 178 5.59 -10.32 15.34
N ASP A 179 6.91 -10.19 15.27
CA ASP A 179 7.83 -11.14 15.88
C ASP A 179 7.70 -11.17 17.41
N GLN A 180 7.62 -9.99 18.06
CA GLN A 180 7.39 -9.90 19.50
C GLN A 180 6.06 -10.52 19.93
N LEU A 181 4.98 -10.25 19.21
CA LEU A 181 3.65 -10.83 19.50
C LEU A 181 3.67 -12.34 19.31
N LYS A 182 4.30 -12.81 18.23
CA LYS A 182 4.48 -14.24 17.95
C LYS A 182 5.24 -14.93 19.06
N GLN A 183 6.37 -14.36 19.50
CA GLN A 183 7.17 -14.93 20.58
C GLN A 183 6.37 -15.01 21.89
N LYS A 184 5.66 -13.95 22.27
CA LYS A 184 4.79 -13.94 23.46
C LYS A 184 3.69 -15.03 23.38
N LEU A 185 3.07 -15.20 22.22
CA LEU A 185 2.04 -16.22 22.02
C LEU A 185 2.62 -17.65 22.17
N LEU A 186 3.80 -17.88 21.56
CA LEU A 186 4.50 -19.16 21.65
C LEU A 186 4.98 -19.47 23.07
N MET A 187 5.47 -18.48 23.82
CA MET A 187 5.85 -18.65 25.23
C MET A 187 4.64 -18.97 26.10
N ARG A 188 3.49 -18.35 25.87
CA ARG A 188 2.25 -18.61 26.61
C ARG A 188 1.76 -20.05 26.38
N ASN A 189 1.88 -20.56 25.15
CA ASN A 189 1.50 -21.93 24.83
C ASN A 189 2.48 -22.99 25.35
N LYS A 190 3.79 -22.63 25.54
CA LYS A 190 4.77 -23.55 26.13
C LYS A 190 4.51 -23.89 27.60
N ASN A 191 3.81 -23.03 28.33
CA ASN A 191 3.44 -23.27 29.72
C ASN A 191 2.24 -24.22 29.88
N GLY A 192 1.63 -24.70 28.79
CA GLY A 192 0.38 -25.46 28.81
C GLY A 192 0.40 -26.85 28.17
N ALA A 193 1.39 -27.26 27.38
CA ALA A 193 1.41 -28.59 26.75
C ALA A 193 2.77 -28.91 26.07
N GLU A 194 3.00 -30.20 25.96
CA GLU A 194 4.11 -30.92 25.35
C GLU A 194 4.85 -30.29 24.14
N LYS A 195 6.11 -30.63 23.97
CA LYS A 195 7.14 -30.18 23.01
C LYS A 195 6.80 -30.41 21.51
N THR A 196 5.59 -30.21 21.07
CA THR A 196 5.26 -30.19 19.65
C THR A 196 5.55 -28.81 19.08
N ALA A 197 6.24 -28.73 17.96
CA ALA A 197 6.49 -27.47 17.23
C ALA A 197 5.13 -26.79 16.97
N VAL A 198 4.80 -25.76 17.75
CA VAL A 198 3.53 -25.02 17.63
C VAL A 198 3.61 -24.21 16.35
N THR A 199 3.12 -24.78 15.26
CA THR A 199 2.87 -24.03 14.04
C THR A 199 1.68 -23.10 14.27
N LEU A 200 1.84 -21.81 13.99
CA LEU A 200 0.72 -20.88 14.04
C LEU A 200 -0.36 -21.30 13.02
N SER A 201 -1.58 -21.43 13.50
CA SER A 201 -2.74 -21.56 12.60
C SER A 201 -2.79 -20.36 11.62
N ALA A 202 -3.24 -20.58 10.39
CA ALA A 202 -3.40 -19.53 9.38
C ALA A 202 -4.23 -18.35 9.91
N PHE A 203 -5.29 -18.64 10.68
CA PHE A 203 -6.10 -17.61 11.34
C PHE A 203 -5.31 -16.81 12.39
N SER A 204 -4.52 -17.48 13.24
CA SER A 204 -3.67 -16.80 14.24
C SER A 204 -2.59 -15.94 13.57
N ALA A 205 -1.99 -16.42 12.50
CA ALA A 205 -1.01 -15.66 11.72
C ALA A 205 -1.67 -14.42 11.07
N PHE A 206 -2.89 -14.56 10.55
CA PHE A 206 -3.68 -13.45 10.02
C PHE A 206 -3.98 -12.40 11.08
N VAL A 207 -4.49 -12.80 12.24
CA VAL A 207 -4.82 -11.88 13.34
C VAL A 207 -3.56 -11.16 13.84
N LEU A 208 -2.45 -11.88 14.04
CA LEU A 208 -1.18 -11.28 14.42
C LEU A 208 -0.66 -10.30 13.36
N GLY A 209 -0.77 -10.66 12.09
CA GLY A 209 -0.40 -9.79 10.99
C GLY A 209 -1.24 -8.51 10.93
N ALA A 210 -2.57 -8.63 11.08
CA ALA A 210 -3.47 -7.49 11.09
C ALA A 210 -3.22 -6.56 12.30
N LEU A 211 -3.02 -7.12 13.49
CA LEU A 211 -2.68 -6.35 14.69
C LEU A 211 -1.33 -5.62 14.54
N SER A 212 -0.30 -6.33 14.08
CA SER A 212 1.04 -5.74 13.89
C SER A 212 1.00 -4.61 12.88
N LYS A 213 0.27 -4.78 11.79
CA LYS A 213 0.09 -3.75 10.77
C LYS A 213 -0.72 -2.56 11.29
N SER A 214 -1.73 -2.81 12.12
CA SER A 214 -2.53 -1.73 12.74
C SER A 214 -1.68 -0.91 13.70
N ILE A 215 -0.84 -1.55 14.51
CA ILE A 215 0.08 -0.86 15.43
C ILE A 215 1.12 -0.05 14.65
N ALA A 216 1.75 -0.64 13.63
CA ALA A 216 2.70 0.07 12.78
C ALA A 216 2.04 1.27 12.09
N THR A 217 0.82 1.10 11.58
CA THR A 217 0.03 2.17 10.97
C THR A 217 -0.28 3.26 11.99
N PHE A 218 -0.70 2.93 13.20
CA PHE A 218 -0.98 3.92 14.25
C PHE A 218 0.25 4.78 14.57
N LEU A 219 1.42 4.18 14.72
CA LEU A 219 2.67 4.88 14.99
C LEU A 219 3.11 5.79 13.84
N THR A 220 2.90 5.37 12.60
CA THR A 220 3.29 6.13 11.41
C THR A 220 2.17 7.02 10.87
N TYR A 221 0.99 7.00 11.49
CA TYR A 221 -0.19 7.68 10.97
C TYR A 221 -0.05 9.20 10.84
N PRO A 222 0.58 9.91 11.79
CA PRO A 222 0.85 11.35 11.63
C PRO A 222 1.61 11.67 10.33
N ALA A 223 2.61 10.85 9.99
CA ALA A 223 3.36 11.00 8.74
C ALA A 223 2.48 10.69 7.51
N ILE A 224 1.67 9.64 7.57
CA ILE A 224 0.71 9.30 6.49
C ILE A 224 -0.24 10.47 6.24
N ARG A 225 -0.79 11.06 7.29
CA ARG A 225 -1.71 12.21 7.19
C ARG A 225 -1.03 13.42 6.55
N CYS A 226 0.17 13.78 7.02
CA CYS A 226 0.94 14.88 6.45
C CYS A 226 1.23 14.65 4.95
N LYS A 227 1.61 13.42 4.56
CA LYS A 227 1.84 13.06 3.16
C LYS A 227 0.61 13.31 2.30
N VAL A 228 -0.56 12.82 2.73
CA VAL A 228 -1.82 12.98 1.97
C VAL A 228 -2.19 14.45 1.82
N VAL A 229 -2.04 15.26 2.89
CA VAL A 229 -2.32 16.70 2.84
C VAL A 229 -1.37 17.43 1.88
N ILE A 230 -0.08 17.09 1.87
CA ILE A 230 0.91 17.68 0.95
C ILE A 230 0.57 17.33 -0.49
N GLN A 231 0.28 16.07 -0.78
CA GLN A 231 -0.03 15.60 -2.13
C GLN A 231 -1.36 16.15 -2.67
N ALA A 232 -2.32 16.41 -1.80
CA ALA A 232 -3.62 16.96 -2.18
C ALA A 232 -3.63 18.48 -2.38
N ALA A 233 -2.58 19.18 -1.98
CA ALA A 233 -2.57 20.65 -1.91
C ALA A 233 -2.77 21.38 -3.26
N ASP A 234 -2.62 20.69 -4.39
CA ASP A 234 -2.69 21.29 -5.73
C ASP A 234 -4.03 21.07 -6.46
N THR A 235 -5.03 20.48 -5.80
CA THR A 235 -6.30 20.10 -6.46
C THR A 235 -7.37 21.18 -6.51
N ASP A 236 -7.14 22.38 -5.94
CA ASP A 236 -8.08 23.50 -6.01
C ASP A 236 -7.79 24.43 -7.20
N ASP A 237 -8.82 24.73 -7.99
CA ASP A 237 -8.76 25.54 -9.22
C ASP A 237 -8.50 27.06 -8.99
N ASP A 238 -8.37 27.53 -7.74
CA ASP A 238 -8.14 28.93 -7.37
C ASP A 238 -6.66 29.31 -7.43
N GLU A 239 -6.23 30.04 -8.46
CA GLU A 239 -4.84 30.47 -8.66
C GLU A 239 -4.27 31.32 -7.51
N THR A 240 -5.10 32.14 -6.88
CA THR A 240 -4.69 32.95 -5.72
C THR A 240 -4.37 32.10 -4.49
N LYS A 241 -5.07 30.96 -4.34
CA LYS A 241 -4.80 29.99 -3.29
C LYS A 241 -3.58 29.11 -3.60
N LYS A 242 -3.29 28.86 -4.89
CA LYS A 242 -2.08 28.13 -5.33
C LYS A 242 -0.78 28.84 -4.90
N ALA A 243 -0.69 30.14 -5.03
CA ALA A 243 0.50 30.91 -4.66
C ALA A 243 0.76 30.91 -3.14
N GLN A 244 -0.29 31.07 -2.32
CA GLN A 244 -0.18 31.00 -0.85
C GLN A 244 0.12 29.56 -0.35
N ARG A 245 -0.32 28.54 -1.06
CA ARG A 245 -0.07 27.13 -0.73
C ARG A 245 1.33 26.66 -1.12
N LYS A 246 1.92 27.16 -2.21
CA LYS A 246 3.33 26.87 -2.56
C LYS A 246 4.29 27.21 -1.40
N SER A 247 4.02 28.29 -0.66
CA SER A 247 4.81 28.64 0.54
C SER A 247 4.60 27.65 1.71
N LYS A 248 3.52 26.86 1.72
CA LYS A 248 3.16 25.93 2.81
C LYS A 248 3.46 24.45 2.53
N LYS A 249 4.12 24.11 1.43
CA LYS A 249 4.44 22.72 1.05
C LYS A 249 5.56 22.08 1.92
N THR A 250 6.17 22.84 2.80
CA THR A 250 7.16 22.29 3.73
C THR A 250 6.47 21.37 4.75
N ILE A 251 7.05 20.20 5.01
CA ILE A 251 6.54 19.22 5.99
C ILE A 251 6.22 19.90 7.33
N PHE A 252 7.13 20.76 7.80
CA PHE A 252 6.95 21.51 9.04
C PHE A 252 5.73 22.45 9.01
N ALA A 253 5.54 23.17 7.91
CA ALA A 253 4.38 24.06 7.76
C ALA A 253 3.04 23.29 7.79
N VAL A 254 3.00 22.10 7.19
CA VAL A 254 1.81 21.22 7.23
C VAL A 254 1.57 20.71 8.66
N ILE A 255 2.63 20.31 9.37
CA ILE A 255 2.52 19.89 10.77
C ILE A 255 1.96 21.03 11.62
N CYS A 256 2.52 22.23 11.53
CA CYS A 256 2.01 23.40 12.26
C CYS A 256 0.56 23.72 11.88
N ALA A 257 0.22 23.67 10.60
CA ALA A 257 -1.14 23.94 10.13
C ALA A 257 -2.17 22.93 10.67
N ILE A 258 -1.82 21.64 10.74
CA ILE A 258 -2.68 20.61 11.33
C ILE A 258 -2.80 20.84 12.84
N TRP A 259 -1.69 21.14 13.51
CA TRP A 259 -1.66 21.38 14.94
C TRP A 259 -2.53 22.60 15.34
N GLU A 260 -2.35 23.73 14.67
CA GLU A 260 -3.10 24.97 14.96
C GLU A 260 -4.58 24.85 14.65
N ARG A 261 -4.97 24.09 13.61
CA ARG A 261 -6.35 24.04 13.13
C ARG A 261 -7.16 22.89 13.70
N GLU A 262 -6.55 21.74 13.85
CA GLU A 262 -7.24 20.49 14.22
C GLU A 262 -6.73 19.91 15.55
N GLY A 263 -5.63 20.45 16.09
CA GLY A 263 -4.97 19.94 17.30
C GLY A 263 -4.34 18.56 17.09
N ILE A 264 -3.98 17.89 18.18
CA ILE A 264 -3.33 16.57 18.15
C ILE A 264 -4.19 15.49 17.48
N PHE A 265 -5.52 15.54 17.66
CA PHE A 265 -6.44 14.58 17.05
C PHE A 265 -6.54 14.73 15.53
N GLY A 266 -6.19 15.89 14.98
CA GLY A 266 -6.10 16.11 13.54
C GLY A 266 -5.11 15.18 12.85
N PHE A 267 -4.00 14.84 13.49
CA PHE A 267 -3.04 13.90 12.93
C PHE A 267 -3.59 12.49 12.76
N PHE A 268 -4.65 12.14 13.49
CA PHE A 268 -5.29 10.83 13.44
C PHE A 268 -6.62 10.82 12.68
N LYS A 269 -6.94 11.92 11.97
CA LYS A 269 -8.15 12.00 11.14
C LYS A 269 -8.16 10.93 10.07
N GLY A 270 -9.19 10.05 10.10
CA GLY A 270 -9.35 8.93 9.17
C GLY A 270 -8.58 7.66 9.52
N LEU A 271 -7.96 7.58 10.70
CA LEU A 271 -7.26 6.37 11.18
C LEU A 271 -8.18 5.14 11.18
N HIS A 272 -9.43 5.29 11.65
CA HIS A 272 -10.40 4.22 11.66
C HIS A 272 -10.68 3.65 10.27
N ALA A 273 -10.79 4.52 9.25
CA ALA A 273 -10.97 4.10 7.87
C ALA A 273 -9.74 3.38 7.31
N GLN A 274 -8.55 3.83 7.70
CA GLN A 274 -7.29 3.18 7.32
C GLN A 274 -7.17 1.78 7.92
N ILE A 275 -7.48 1.63 9.20
CA ILE A 275 -7.46 0.32 9.89
C ILE A 275 -8.51 -0.60 9.27
N LEU A 276 -9.75 -0.12 9.08
CA LEU A 276 -10.83 -0.88 8.45
C LEU A 276 -10.41 -1.37 7.07
N LYS A 277 -9.90 -0.47 6.21
CA LYS A 277 -9.37 -0.85 4.90
C LYS A 277 -8.29 -1.92 5.00
N THR A 278 -7.36 -1.78 5.93
CA THR A 278 -6.25 -2.71 6.13
C THR A 278 -6.74 -4.11 6.50
N VAL A 279 -7.68 -4.21 7.43
CA VAL A 279 -8.27 -5.48 7.87
C VAL A 279 -9.07 -6.13 6.73
N LEU A 280 -9.94 -5.35 6.06
CA LEU A 280 -10.74 -5.85 4.93
C LEU A 280 -9.86 -6.31 3.76
N SER A 281 -8.81 -5.53 3.42
CA SER A 281 -7.88 -5.91 2.36
C SER A 281 -7.14 -7.20 2.68
N SER A 282 -6.70 -7.37 3.92
CA SER A 282 -6.00 -8.58 4.35
C SER A 282 -6.94 -9.80 4.36
N ALA A 283 -8.20 -9.62 4.79
CA ALA A 283 -9.21 -10.68 4.79
C ALA A 283 -9.58 -11.09 3.35
N LEU A 284 -9.83 -10.12 2.46
CA LEU A 284 -10.11 -10.39 1.05
C LEU A 284 -8.95 -11.08 0.37
N LEU A 285 -7.71 -10.60 0.61
CA LEU A 285 -6.51 -11.22 0.04
C LEU A 285 -6.38 -12.69 0.45
N LEU A 286 -6.62 -13.00 1.75
CA LEU A 286 -6.58 -14.37 2.25
C LEU A 286 -7.66 -15.24 1.58
N MET A 287 -8.90 -14.77 1.56
CA MET A 287 -10.02 -15.49 0.93
C MET A 287 -9.79 -15.75 -0.57
N ILE A 288 -9.33 -14.73 -1.29
CA ILE A 288 -9.08 -14.83 -2.73
C ILE A 288 -7.88 -15.74 -3.00
N LYS A 289 -6.80 -15.62 -2.20
CA LYS A 289 -5.61 -16.47 -2.32
C LYS A 289 -5.97 -17.95 -2.15
N GLU A 290 -6.77 -18.31 -1.15
CA GLU A 290 -7.20 -19.69 -0.94
C GLU A 290 -8.04 -20.23 -2.12
N LYS A 291 -8.99 -19.43 -2.64
CA LYS A 291 -9.82 -19.83 -3.78
C LYS A 291 -9.04 -19.91 -5.09
N ILE A 292 -8.20 -18.92 -5.38
CA ILE A 292 -7.42 -18.88 -6.62
C ILE A 292 -6.31 -19.92 -6.60
N ALA A 293 -5.66 -20.17 -5.47
CA ALA A 293 -4.60 -21.18 -5.39
C ALA A 293 -5.09 -22.56 -5.83
N ALA A 294 -6.29 -22.96 -5.38
CA ALA A 294 -6.92 -24.21 -5.82
C ALA A 294 -7.20 -24.22 -7.32
N THR A 295 -7.76 -23.15 -7.88
CA THR A 295 -8.08 -23.03 -9.30
C THR A 295 -6.83 -22.95 -10.18
N THR A 296 -5.81 -22.19 -9.74
CA THR A 296 -4.54 -22.05 -10.46
C THR A 296 -3.80 -23.38 -10.50
N TRP A 297 -3.83 -24.16 -9.43
CA TRP A 297 -3.24 -25.49 -9.38
C TRP A 297 -3.89 -26.42 -10.41
N VAL A 298 -5.22 -26.45 -10.47
CA VAL A 298 -5.96 -27.23 -11.48
C VAL A 298 -5.60 -26.80 -12.91
N LEU A 299 -5.52 -25.49 -13.15
CA LEU A 299 -5.16 -24.92 -14.45
C LEU A 299 -3.72 -25.32 -14.87
N ILE A 300 -2.76 -25.22 -13.95
CA ILE A 300 -1.36 -25.61 -14.19
C ILE A 300 -1.27 -27.11 -14.51
N LEU A 301 -1.99 -27.96 -13.79
CA LEU A 301 -2.05 -29.39 -14.07
C LEU A 301 -2.66 -29.67 -15.44
N ALA A 302 -3.74 -28.96 -15.82
CA ALA A 302 -4.36 -29.09 -17.13
C ALA A 302 -3.41 -28.67 -18.27
N ILE A 303 -2.71 -27.53 -18.12
CA ILE A 303 -1.71 -27.06 -19.09
C ILE A 303 -0.55 -28.05 -19.19
N ARG A 304 -0.04 -28.55 -18.08
CA ARG A 304 1.03 -29.57 -18.07
C ARG A 304 0.60 -30.83 -18.78
N ARG A 305 -0.63 -31.29 -18.55
CA ARG A 305 -1.20 -32.47 -19.24
C ARG A 305 -1.34 -32.23 -20.74
N TYR A 306 -1.82 -31.06 -21.13
CA TYR A 306 -1.93 -30.66 -22.54
C TYR A 306 -0.57 -30.62 -23.23
N LEU A 307 0.44 -29.99 -22.63
CA LEU A 307 1.79 -29.91 -23.15
C LEU A 307 2.46 -31.30 -23.23
N PHE A 308 2.16 -32.20 -22.30
CA PHE A 308 2.66 -33.58 -22.35
C PHE A 308 2.04 -34.36 -23.51
N LEU A 309 0.74 -34.22 -23.73
CA LEU A 309 0.04 -34.88 -24.86
C LEU A 309 0.48 -34.34 -26.21
N THR A 310 0.72 -33.03 -26.35
CA THR A 310 1.24 -32.44 -27.60
C THR A 310 2.67 -32.83 -27.87
N ARG A 311 3.54 -32.92 -26.86
CA ARG A 311 4.91 -33.45 -27.02
C ARG A 311 4.94 -34.93 -27.39
N GLY A 312 3.99 -35.71 -26.90
CA GLY A 312 3.87 -37.14 -27.30
C GLY A 312 3.48 -37.28 -28.77
N ARG A 313 2.59 -36.44 -29.31
CA ARG A 313 2.20 -36.40 -30.71
C ARG A 313 3.33 -36.01 -31.67
N LEU A 314 4.16 -35.02 -31.26
CA LEU A 314 5.32 -34.57 -32.06
C LEU A 314 6.50 -35.57 -32.11
N LYS A 315 6.50 -36.58 -31.23
CA LYS A 315 7.52 -37.67 -31.25
C LYS A 315 7.06 -38.91 -32.01
N SER A 316 5.78 -38.97 -32.41
CA SER A 316 5.20 -40.10 -33.15
C SER A 316 4.97 -39.79 -34.64
N THR A 317 5.33 -38.61 -35.09
CA THR A 317 5.50 -38.19 -36.49
C THR A 317 7.00 -38.06 -36.79
#